data_bc7b9838bb16155cc1f5e74521943d94
#
_entry.id   bc7b9838bb16155cc1f5e74521943d94
#
_cell.length_a   1.000
_cell.length_b   1.000
_cell.length_c   1.000
_cell.angle_alpha   90.00
_cell.angle_beta   90.00
_cell.angle_gamma   90.00
#
_symmetry.space_group_name_H-M   'P 1'
#
loop_
_entity.id
_entity.type
_entity.pdbx_description
1 polymer ?
#
loop_
_entity_poly.entity_id
_entity_poly.type
_entity_poly.pdbx_seq_one_letter_code
_entity_poly.pdbx_strand_id
1 'polypeptide(L)'
;MKPLFIISCPIDTYSGYGSRSRDLVKAIIELDKYDIKILPQRWGGTPWGFIQDNPEWKFLEKHILPNGQIPRQPEIWAQVTIPNEFQPVGKYNIGFTAGIETTVCNPTWIDGMNRMNLNIVSSKHSKDVFLNAKFEEKNQQTNQIVRHIKLEKPVEVLFEGVDLNIYKLLDKLPQNELFDSINSIPESFAYLYLGHWLQGDIGEDRKNVGLLIKAFYETFKNKKQKPALFLKTSILAGASYVDREEVIKKIKQIKKTVNSKDLPNIYLLHGEFSDIEINEIYNHPKIKAMISLTKGEGFGRPLLEFTQCKKPVITTGWSGHVDFL
;
A
#
# COMPACT_ATOMS: atom_id res chain seq x y z
N MET A 1 -5.72 -36.95 -0.75
CA MET A 1 -4.58 -36.00 -0.90
C MET A 1 -5.16 -34.64 -1.14
N LYS A 2 -4.71 -33.59 -0.42
CA LYS A 2 -5.20 -32.22 -0.65
C LYS A 2 -4.78 -31.70 -2.02
N PRO A 3 -5.62 -30.91 -2.72
CA PRO A 3 -5.22 -30.26 -3.97
C PRO A 3 -4.03 -29.35 -3.77
N LEU A 4 -3.08 -29.35 -4.71
CA LEU A 4 -1.91 -28.48 -4.68
C LEU A 4 -2.33 -27.04 -5.05
N PHE A 5 -2.08 -26.11 -4.15
CA PHE A 5 -2.29 -24.68 -4.34
C PHE A 5 -0.92 -23.98 -4.31
N ILE A 6 -0.51 -23.41 -5.42
CA ILE A 6 0.70 -22.59 -5.47
C ILE A 6 0.32 -21.12 -5.56
N ILE A 7 0.89 -20.31 -4.66
CA ILE A 7 0.77 -18.87 -4.71
C ILE A 7 2.13 -18.22 -5.01
N SER A 8 2.22 -17.53 -6.14
CA SER A 8 3.38 -16.74 -6.52
C SER A 8 3.16 -15.30 -6.08
N CYS A 9 3.98 -14.81 -5.14
CA CYS A 9 3.71 -13.54 -4.49
C CYS A 9 4.95 -12.93 -3.81
N PRO A 10 4.97 -11.62 -3.55
CA PRO A 10 6.09 -10.95 -2.87
C PRO A 10 6.06 -11.16 -1.35
N ILE A 11 5.98 -12.42 -0.91
CA ILE A 11 5.74 -12.83 0.49
C ILE A 11 6.75 -12.27 1.48
N ASP A 12 8.01 -12.10 1.06
CA ASP A 12 9.15 -11.74 1.91
C ASP A 12 9.60 -10.28 1.72
N THR A 13 8.72 -9.42 1.18
CA THR A 13 9.03 -8.01 0.94
C THR A 13 8.36 -7.07 1.93
N TYR A 14 9.02 -5.94 2.20
CA TYR A 14 8.48 -4.81 2.98
C TYR A 14 7.64 -3.89 2.09
N SER A 15 6.50 -4.41 1.59
CA SER A 15 5.59 -3.68 0.72
C SER A 15 4.13 -3.98 1.04
N GLY A 16 3.20 -3.13 0.57
CA GLY A 16 1.76 -3.38 0.68
C GLY A 16 1.35 -4.70 0.01
N TYR A 17 1.95 -5.01 -1.16
CA TYR A 17 1.75 -6.30 -1.82
C TYR A 17 2.31 -7.48 -0.99
N GLY A 18 3.45 -7.29 -0.29
CA GLY A 18 3.99 -8.28 0.64
C GLY A 18 3.05 -8.52 1.82
N SER A 19 2.54 -7.47 2.45
CA SER A 19 1.56 -7.58 3.55
C SER A 19 0.31 -8.30 3.10
N ARG A 20 -0.29 -7.90 1.98
CA ARG A 20 -1.47 -8.60 1.42
C ARG A 20 -1.19 -10.06 1.11
N SER A 21 0.00 -10.38 0.58
CA SER A 21 0.39 -11.76 0.30
C SER A 21 0.45 -12.61 1.56
N ARG A 22 1.02 -12.08 2.63
CA ARG A 22 1.10 -12.76 3.93
C ARG A 22 -0.29 -13.02 4.51
N ASP A 23 -1.17 -12.03 4.48
CA ASP A 23 -2.55 -12.17 4.94
C ASP A 23 -3.32 -13.24 4.13
N LEU A 24 -3.21 -13.23 2.80
CA LEU A 24 -3.84 -14.22 1.93
C LEU A 24 -3.32 -15.62 2.20
N VAL A 25 -2.01 -15.80 2.27
CA VAL A 25 -1.39 -17.12 2.52
C VAL A 25 -1.80 -17.65 3.89
N LYS A 26 -1.74 -16.81 4.94
CA LYS A 26 -2.19 -17.19 6.28
C LYS A 26 -3.64 -17.66 6.27
N ALA A 27 -4.54 -16.89 5.67
CA ALA A 27 -5.96 -17.24 5.58
C ALA A 27 -6.19 -18.55 4.81
N ILE A 28 -5.46 -18.79 3.70
CA ILE A 28 -5.60 -20.02 2.92
C ILE A 28 -5.03 -21.24 3.71
N ILE A 29 -3.96 -21.05 4.48
CA ILE A 29 -3.42 -22.09 5.37
C ILE A 29 -4.46 -22.45 6.44
N GLU A 30 -5.09 -21.46 7.07
CA GLU A 30 -6.10 -21.67 8.12
C GLU A 30 -7.35 -22.41 7.62
N LEU A 31 -7.69 -22.30 6.32
CA LEU A 31 -8.76 -23.10 5.73
C LEU A 31 -8.51 -24.61 5.74
N ASP A 32 -7.25 -25.02 5.83
CA ASP A 32 -6.78 -26.41 5.85
C ASP A 32 -7.30 -27.31 4.70
N LYS A 33 -7.68 -26.73 3.57
CA LYS A 33 -8.26 -27.44 2.41
C LYS A 33 -7.22 -27.82 1.35
N TYR A 34 -6.05 -27.20 1.35
CA TYR A 34 -5.06 -27.29 0.27
C TYR A 34 -3.67 -27.68 0.78
N ASP A 35 -2.88 -28.33 -0.08
CA ASP A 35 -1.41 -28.38 0.07
C ASP A 35 -0.83 -27.09 -0.52
N ILE A 36 -0.44 -26.18 0.36
CA ILE A 36 -0.05 -24.81 -0.03
C ILE A 36 1.46 -24.75 -0.20
N LYS A 37 1.88 -24.21 -1.35
CA LYS A 37 3.25 -23.86 -1.64
C LYS A 37 3.35 -22.41 -2.08
N ILE A 38 4.44 -21.76 -1.68
CA ILE A 38 4.72 -20.34 -1.98
C ILE A 38 5.89 -20.27 -2.96
N LEU A 39 5.70 -19.54 -4.05
CA LEU A 39 6.77 -19.15 -4.97
C LEU A 39 7.08 -17.66 -4.73
N PRO A 40 8.16 -17.33 -4.00
CA PRO A 40 8.47 -15.93 -3.68
C PRO A 40 8.83 -15.13 -4.93
N GLN A 41 8.32 -13.88 -4.97
CA GLN A 41 8.65 -12.90 -6.01
C GLN A 41 9.30 -11.66 -5.41
N ARG A 42 10.13 -10.98 -6.20
CA ARG A 42 10.59 -9.63 -5.91
C ARG A 42 9.47 -8.62 -6.17
N TRP A 43 9.50 -7.50 -5.48
CA TRP A 43 8.60 -6.37 -5.70
C TRP A 43 9.40 -5.09 -5.91
N GLY A 44 9.77 -4.84 -7.17
CA GLY A 44 10.63 -3.71 -7.52
C GLY A 44 11.91 -3.67 -6.68
N GLY A 45 12.24 -2.49 -6.18
CA GLY A 45 13.41 -2.26 -5.31
C GLY A 45 13.10 -2.35 -3.80
N THR A 46 11.93 -2.88 -3.39
CA THR A 46 11.59 -2.96 -1.96
C THR A 46 12.51 -3.90 -1.20
N PRO A 47 12.82 -3.63 0.10
CA PRO A 47 13.62 -4.50 0.93
C PRO A 47 13.04 -5.91 0.99
N TRP A 48 13.93 -6.87 1.13
CA TRP A 48 13.67 -8.31 1.24
C TRP A 48 14.13 -8.81 2.60
N GLY A 49 13.58 -9.92 3.09
CA GLY A 49 13.98 -10.54 4.37
C GLY A 49 12.93 -10.36 5.47
N PHE A 50 11.70 -9.96 5.12
CA PHE A 50 10.64 -9.75 6.10
C PHE A 50 10.40 -10.97 7.01
N ILE A 51 10.38 -12.19 6.44
CA ILE A 51 10.10 -13.42 7.23
C ILE A 51 11.24 -13.70 8.23
N GLN A 52 12.48 -13.41 7.82
CA GLN A 52 13.63 -13.61 8.70
C GLN A 52 13.62 -12.62 9.88
N ASP A 53 13.23 -11.37 9.60
CA ASP A 53 13.24 -10.27 10.58
C ASP A 53 12.03 -10.34 11.53
N ASN A 54 10.96 -11.08 11.16
CA ASN A 54 9.72 -11.18 11.92
C ASN A 54 9.42 -12.65 12.32
N PRO A 55 9.85 -13.06 13.52
CA PRO A 55 9.76 -14.46 13.96
C PRO A 55 8.36 -15.09 13.92
N GLU A 56 7.32 -14.28 14.12
CA GLU A 56 5.93 -14.71 14.08
C GLU A 56 5.46 -15.16 12.68
N TRP A 57 6.20 -14.80 11.63
CA TRP A 57 5.95 -15.20 10.25
C TRP A 57 6.80 -16.36 9.76
N LYS A 58 7.72 -16.91 10.59
CA LYS A 58 8.59 -18.03 10.22
C LYS A 58 7.84 -19.32 9.86
N PHE A 59 6.59 -19.46 10.32
CA PHE A 59 5.76 -20.59 9.93
C PHE A 59 5.54 -20.70 8.41
N LEU A 60 5.76 -19.60 7.65
CA LEU A 60 5.66 -19.59 6.19
C LEU A 60 6.83 -20.32 5.50
N GLU A 61 8.01 -20.40 6.14
CA GLU A 61 9.22 -20.99 5.53
C GLU A 61 9.00 -22.42 5.03
N LYS A 62 8.27 -23.25 5.79
CA LYS A 62 7.95 -24.64 5.41
C LYS A 62 7.10 -24.77 4.16
N HIS A 63 6.45 -23.68 3.74
CA HIS A 63 5.62 -23.63 2.55
C HIS A 63 6.37 -23.09 1.32
N ILE A 64 7.53 -22.47 1.51
CA ILE A 64 8.32 -21.91 0.41
C ILE A 64 8.87 -23.04 -0.46
N LEU A 65 8.68 -22.91 -1.77
CA LEU A 65 9.22 -23.88 -2.73
C LEU A 65 10.75 -23.82 -2.76
N PRO A 66 11.43 -24.94 -2.49
CA PRO A 66 12.88 -24.98 -2.58
C PRO A 66 13.32 -24.71 -4.03
N ASN A 67 14.29 -23.80 -4.19
CA ASN A 67 14.85 -23.40 -5.49
C ASN A 67 13.83 -22.89 -6.52
N GLY A 68 12.60 -22.51 -6.09
CA GLY A 68 11.56 -22.03 -6.97
C GLY A 68 11.00 -23.08 -7.94
N GLN A 69 11.26 -24.38 -7.70
CA GLN A 69 10.80 -25.45 -8.58
C GLN A 69 9.38 -25.88 -8.28
N ILE A 70 8.51 -25.80 -9.28
CA ILE A 70 7.13 -26.28 -9.24
C ILE A 70 7.16 -27.80 -9.44
N PRO A 71 6.70 -28.62 -8.46
CA PRO A 71 6.85 -30.08 -8.52
C PRO A 71 5.95 -30.74 -9.58
N ARG A 72 4.82 -30.16 -9.86
CA ARG A 72 3.85 -30.60 -10.88
C ARG A 72 2.89 -29.45 -11.19
N GLN A 73 2.09 -29.55 -12.25
CA GLN A 73 1.04 -28.57 -12.52
C GLN A 73 0.08 -28.49 -11.33
N PRO A 74 -0.07 -27.33 -10.68
CA PRO A 74 -0.96 -27.19 -9.53
C PRO A 74 -2.44 -27.21 -9.96
N GLU A 75 -3.29 -27.71 -9.06
CA GLU A 75 -4.74 -27.60 -9.23
C GLU A 75 -5.18 -26.13 -9.21
N ILE A 76 -4.56 -25.32 -8.33
CA ILE A 76 -4.80 -23.87 -8.26
C ILE A 76 -3.46 -23.14 -8.30
N TRP A 77 -3.38 -22.19 -9.18
CA TRP A 77 -2.30 -21.20 -9.24
C TRP A 77 -2.87 -19.83 -8.92
N ALA A 78 -2.30 -19.17 -7.92
CA ALA A 78 -2.58 -17.77 -7.61
C ALA A 78 -1.31 -16.94 -7.85
N GLN A 79 -1.48 -15.75 -8.43
CA GLN A 79 -0.36 -14.83 -8.63
C GLN A 79 -0.75 -13.44 -8.13
N VAL A 80 0.09 -12.88 -7.23
CA VAL A 80 -0.12 -11.57 -6.61
C VAL A 80 0.91 -10.60 -7.20
N THR A 81 0.50 -9.85 -8.23
CA THR A 81 1.36 -8.89 -8.94
C THR A 81 0.53 -7.93 -9.79
N ILE A 82 1.18 -7.12 -10.63
CA ILE A 82 0.51 -6.31 -11.64
C ILE A 82 0.02 -7.19 -12.81
N PRO A 83 -1.16 -6.90 -13.39
CA PRO A 83 -1.82 -7.85 -14.30
C PRO A 83 -1.06 -8.25 -15.56
N ASN A 84 -0.22 -7.37 -16.12
CA ASN A 84 0.59 -7.71 -17.30
C ASN A 84 1.59 -8.87 -17.05
N GLU A 85 1.91 -9.14 -15.79
CA GLU A 85 2.81 -10.23 -15.37
C GLU A 85 2.08 -11.55 -15.10
N PHE A 86 0.75 -11.58 -15.12
CA PHE A 86 -0.01 -12.80 -14.87
C PHE A 86 0.30 -13.90 -15.86
N GLN A 87 0.55 -15.12 -15.34
CA GLN A 87 0.84 -16.33 -16.12
C GLN A 87 -0.08 -17.47 -15.70
N PRO A 88 -0.75 -18.15 -16.65
CA PRO A 88 -1.65 -19.27 -16.36
C PRO A 88 -0.88 -20.58 -16.23
N VAL A 89 -0.38 -20.89 -15.05
CA VAL A 89 0.46 -22.09 -14.78
C VAL A 89 -0.35 -23.27 -14.28
N GLY A 90 -1.44 -23.01 -13.57
CA GLY A 90 -2.29 -24.05 -12.95
C GLY A 90 -3.39 -24.56 -13.85
N LYS A 91 -4.14 -25.54 -13.34
CA LYS A 91 -5.41 -25.95 -13.96
C LYS A 91 -6.49 -24.88 -13.80
N TYR A 92 -6.51 -24.18 -12.65
CA TYR A 92 -7.31 -23.00 -12.38
C TYR A 92 -6.39 -21.86 -11.92
N ASN A 93 -6.51 -20.68 -12.54
CA ASN A 93 -5.59 -19.58 -12.38
C ASN A 93 -6.29 -18.34 -11.83
N ILE A 94 -5.77 -17.79 -10.73
CA ILE A 94 -6.33 -16.62 -10.05
C ILE A 94 -5.28 -15.50 -10.05
N GLY A 95 -5.63 -14.34 -10.61
CA GLY A 95 -4.81 -13.13 -10.54
C GLY A 95 -5.25 -12.24 -9.38
N PHE A 96 -4.34 -11.87 -8.50
CA PHE A 96 -4.56 -10.89 -7.44
C PHE A 96 -3.78 -9.62 -7.74
N THR A 97 -4.46 -8.48 -7.75
CA THR A 97 -3.83 -7.18 -7.91
C THR A 97 -4.50 -6.14 -7.01
N ALA A 98 -3.74 -5.14 -6.57
CA ALA A 98 -4.34 -3.96 -5.93
C ALA A 98 -5.21 -3.17 -6.91
N GLY A 99 -5.04 -3.43 -8.19
CA GLY A 99 -5.75 -2.74 -9.25
C GLY A 99 -5.09 -1.41 -9.60
N ILE A 100 -5.91 -0.51 -10.09
CA ILE A 100 -5.49 0.83 -10.50
C ILE A 100 -5.99 1.87 -9.51
N GLU A 101 -5.14 2.76 -9.11
CA GLU A 101 -5.49 3.84 -8.19
C GLU A 101 -6.15 5.03 -8.89
N THR A 102 -5.95 5.16 -10.20
CA THR A 102 -6.47 6.23 -11.07
C THR A 102 -7.62 5.73 -11.95
N THR A 103 -7.89 6.38 -13.07
CA THR A 103 -9.06 6.12 -13.91
C THR A 103 -8.82 5.20 -15.11
N VAL A 104 -7.56 5.03 -15.51
CA VAL A 104 -7.21 4.29 -16.73
C VAL A 104 -6.06 3.34 -16.46
N CYS A 105 -6.25 2.06 -16.78
CA CYS A 105 -5.19 1.06 -16.74
C CYS A 105 -4.46 0.97 -18.09
N ASN A 106 -3.29 0.33 -18.09
CA ASN A 106 -2.61 -0.01 -19.34
C ASN A 106 -3.37 -1.14 -20.05
N PRO A 107 -3.53 -1.10 -21.40
CA PRO A 107 -4.16 -2.18 -22.18
C PRO A 107 -3.57 -3.57 -21.91
N THR A 108 -2.25 -3.66 -21.70
CA THR A 108 -1.57 -4.92 -21.39
C THR A 108 -2.04 -5.55 -20.07
N TRP A 109 -2.62 -4.76 -19.15
CA TRP A 109 -3.20 -5.27 -17.93
C TRP A 109 -4.48 -6.05 -18.22
N ILE A 110 -5.31 -5.57 -19.14
CA ILE A 110 -6.51 -6.28 -19.57
C ILE A 110 -6.14 -7.61 -20.24
N ASP A 111 -5.11 -7.60 -21.11
CA ASP A 111 -4.58 -8.83 -21.70
C ASP A 111 -4.09 -9.81 -20.65
N GLY A 112 -3.42 -9.32 -19.61
CA GLY A 112 -2.97 -10.12 -18.48
C GLY A 112 -4.12 -10.75 -17.69
N MET A 113 -5.13 -9.94 -17.36
CA MET A 113 -6.32 -10.42 -16.64
C MET A 113 -7.09 -11.46 -17.47
N ASN A 114 -7.14 -11.31 -18.80
CA ASN A 114 -7.79 -12.26 -19.69
C ASN A 114 -7.09 -13.63 -19.77
N ARG A 115 -5.83 -13.74 -19.31
CA ARG A 115 -5.14 -15.04 -19.19
C ARG A 115 -5.59 -15.85 -17.96
N MET A 116 -6.21 -15.21 -16.97
CA MET A 116 -6.62 -15.84 -15.71
C MET A 116 -8.07 -16.35 -15.79
N ASN A 117 -8.41 -17.35 -14.98
CA ASN A 117 -9.78 -17.82 -14.85
C ASN A 117 -10.63 -16.90 -13.96
N LEU A 118 -9.99 -16.27 -12.97
CA LEU A 118 -10.59 -15.32 -12.04
C LEU A 118 -9.57 -14.24 -11.71
N ASN A 119 -10.02 -13.01 -11.60
CA ASN A 119 -9.22 -11.89 -11.14
C ASN A 119 -9.80 -11.34 -9.84
N ILE A 120 -8.95 -11.01 -8.89
CA ILE A 120 -9.30 -10.45 -7.59
C ILE A 120 -8.63 -9.09 -7.44
N VAL A 121 -9.45 -8.10 -7.11
CA VAL A 121 -9.00 -6.72 -6.84
C VAL A 121 -9.35 -6.30 -5.42
N SER A 122 -8.72 -5.24 -4.90
CA SER A 122 -8.88 -4.81 -3.52
C SER A 122 -10.00 -3.79 -3.29
N SER A 123 -10.62 -3.26 -4.36
CA SER A 123 -11.66 -2.24 -4.21
C SER A 123 -12.70 -2.30 -5.34
N LYS A 124 -13.89 -1.77 -5.07
CA LYS A 124 -14.93 -1.57 -6.09
C LYS A 124 -14.45 -0.64 -7.18
N HIS A 125 -13.74 0.43 -6.80
CA HIS A 125 -13.12 1.34 -7.76
C HIS A 125 -12.26 0.59 -8.78
N SER A 126 -11.33 -0.25 -8.33
CA SER A 126 -10.48 -1.03 -9.23
C SER A 126 -11.29 -1.99 -10.12
N LYS A 127 -12.32 -2.64 -9.56
CA LYS A 127 -13.24 -3.49 -10.34
C LYS A 127 -13.91 -2.70 -11.46
N ASP A 128 -14.46 -1.53 -11.13
CA ASP A 128 -15.15 -0.67 -12.10
C ASP A 128 -14.22 -0.16 -13.20
N VAL A 129 -12.99 0.24 -12.84
CA VAL A 129 -11.98 0.66 -13.83
C VAL A 129 -11.70 -0.45 -14.83
N PHE A 130 -11.50 -1.69 -14.39
CA PHE A 130 -11.23 -2.81 -15.30
C PHE A 130 -12.43 -3.20 -16.14
N LEU A 131 -13.64 -3.21 -15.58
CA LEU A 131 -14.87 -3.51 -16.32
C LEU A 131 -15.19 -2.48 -17.40
N ASN A 132 -14.85 -1.21 -17.15
CA ASN A 132 -15.10 -0.12 -18.09
C ASN A 132 -13.95 0.13 -19.06
N ALA A 133 -12.78 -0.50 -18.86
CA ALA A 133 -11.61 -0.35 -19.72
C ALA A 133 -11.89 -0.95 -21.12
N LYS A 134 -11.77 -0.10 -22.14
CA LYS A 134 -11.93 -0.47 -23.55
C LYS A 134 -10.86 0.23 -24.36
N PHE A 135 -10.13 -0.55 -25.15
CA PHE A 135 -9.06 -0.01 -25.99
C PHE A 135 -9.18 -0.57 -27.41
N GLU A 136 -8.59 0.13 -28.36
CA GLU A 136 -8.42 -0.30 -29.74
C GLU A 136 -6.93 -0.44 -30.03
N GLU A 137 -6.52 -1.60 -30.47
CA GLU A 137 -5.20 -1.79 -31.03
C GLU A 137 -5.27 -1.50 -32.52
N LYS A 138 -4.42 -0.59 -33.02
CA LYS A 138 -4.38 -0.19 -34.42
C LYS A 138 -3.06 -0.59 -35.05
N ASN A 139 -3.13 -1.00 -36.31
CA ASN A 139 -1.94 -1.18 -37.13
C ASN A 139 -1.28 0.19 -37.34
N GLN A 140 -0.01 0.31 -37.01
CA GLN A 140 0.72 1.59 -37.07
C GLN A 140 0.87 2.16 -38.49
N GLN A 141 0.85 1.29 -39.53
CA GLN A 141 1.02 1.71 -40.92
C GLN A 141 -0.30 2.07 -41.61
N THR A 142 -1.35 1.29 -41.31
CA THR A 142 -2.65 1.42 -42.00
C THR A 142 -3.68 2.19 -41.17
N ASN A 143 -3.41 2.45 -39.89
CA ASN A 143 -4.34 3.01 -38.90
C ASN A 143 -5.67 2.23 -38.76
N GLN A 144 -5.74 1.00 -39.29
CA GLN A 144 -6.90 0.14 -39.15
C GLN A 144 -6.92 -0.53 -37.78
N ILE A 145 -8.12 -0.69 -37.21
CA ILE A 145 -8.32 -1.42 -35.97
C ILE A 145 -8.02 -2.90 -36.20
N VAL A 146 -7.06 -3.44 -35.44
CA VAL A 146 -6.67 -4.86 -35.48
C VAL A 146 -7.50 -5.66 -34.48
N ARG A 147 -7.70 -5.13 -33.26
CA ARG A 147 -8.56 -5.75 -32.25
C ARG A 147 -9.09 -4.74 -31.24
N HIS A 148 -10.19 -5.10 -30.60
CA HIS A 148 -10.72 -4.43 -29.41
C HIS A 148 -10.24 -5.18 -28.17
N ILE A 149 -9.72 -4.42 -27.17
CA ILE A 149 -9.21 -4.96 -25.92
C ILE A 149 -10.22 -4.58 -24.83
N LYS A 150 -10.81 -5.59 -24.20
CA LYS A 150 -11.73 -5.45 -23.05
C LYS A 150 -11.56 -6.63 -22.11
N LEU A 151 -12.00 -6.46 -20.87
CA LEU A 151 -11.98 -7.56 -19.91
C LEU A 151 -13.09 -8.58 -20.27
N GLU A 152 -12.69 -9.85 -20.42
CA GLU A 152 -13.56 -10.99 -20.76
C GLU A 152 -13.67 -12.01 -19.61
N LYS A 153 -12.79 -11.92 -18.63
CA LYS A 153 -12.74 -12.85 -17.50
C LYS A 153 -13.37 -12.22 -16.25
N PRO A 154 -13.92 -13.04 -15.37
CA PRO A 154 -14.49 -12.56 -14.11
C PRO A 154 -13.48 -11.73 -13.30
N VAL A 155 -13.98 -10.65 -12.67
CA VAL A 155 -13.27 -9.86 -11.68
C VAL A 155 -14.14 -9.67 -10.45
N GLU A 156 -13.59 -10.00 -9.27
CA GLU A 156 -14.28 -9.89 -8.00
C GLU A 156 -13.48 -9.04 -7.01
N VAL A 157 -14.20 -8.45 -6.07
CA VAL A 157 -13.58 -7.65 -5.01
C VAL A 157 -13.35 -8.52 -3.78
N LEU A 158 -12.11 -8.55 -3.31
CA LEU A 158 -11.75 -9.05 -2.00
C LEU A 158 -10.99 -7.93 -1.29
N PHE A 159 -11.64 -7.25 -0.38
CA PHE A 159 -11.05 -6.17 0.41
C PHE A 159 -9.82 -6.67 1.17
N GLU A 160 -8.89 -5.76 1.43
CA GLU A 160 -7.79 -6.06 2.34
C GLU A 160 -8.32 -6.03 3.78
N GLY A 161 -7.78 -6.89 4.62
CA GLY A 161 -8.09 -6.92 6.04
C GLY A 161 -7.17 -6.03 6.85
N VAL A 162 -7.47 -5.95 8.14
CA VAL A 162 -6.61 -5.37 9.18
C VAL A 162 -6.53 -6.33 10.36
N ASP A 163 -5.35 -6.50 10.94
CA ASP A 163 -5.19 -7.33 12.14
C ASP A 163 -5.67 -6.56 13.38
N LEU A 164 -6.87 -6.92 13.87
CA LEU A 164 -7.50 -6.28 15.03
C LEU A 164 -6.81 -6.64 16.37
N ASN A 165 -5.88 -7.59 16.38
CA ASN A 165 -5.04 -7.83 17.55
C ASN A 165 -3.97 -6.76 17.69
N ILE A 166 -3.53 -6.20 16.58
CA ILE A 166 -2.49 -5.16 16.50
C ILE A 166 -3.13 -3.78 16.41
N TYR A 167 -3.91 -3.54 15.34
CA TYR A 167 -4.51 -2.23 15.07
C TYR A 167 -5.84 -2.07 15.82
N LYS A 168 -5.80 -1.35 16.91
CA LYS A 168 -6.94 -1.10 17.79
C LYS A 168 -6.71 0.12 18.68
N LEU A 169 -7.78 0.60 19.27
CA LEU A 169 -7.68 1.55 20.37
C LEU A 169 -7.00 0.87 21.57
N LEU A 170 -5.96 1.48 22.09
CA LEU A 170 -5.22 0.96 23.26
C LEU A 170 -5.89 1.40 24.55
N ASP A 171 -6.12 0.45 25.45
CA ASP A 171 -6.65 0.73 26.80
C ASP A 171 -5.64 1.44 27.70
N LYS A 172 -4.34 1.14 27.48
CA LYS A 172 -3.22 1.77 28.18
C LYS A 172 -2.22 2.28 27.16
N LEU A 173 -1.80 3.52 27.33
CA LEU A 173 -0.79 4.12 26.47
C LEU A 173 0.60 3.58 26.81
N PRO A 174 1.46 3.33 25.82
CA PRO A 174 2.80 2.85 26.06
C PRO A 174 3.67 3.91 26.78
N GLN A 175 4.74 3.43 27.43
CA GLN A 175 5.78 4.25 27.99
C GLN A 175 7.10 3.84 27.36
N ASN A 176 7.47 4.49 26.28
CA ASN A 176 8.69 4.23 25.53
C ASN A 176 9.22 5.51 24.86
N GLU A 177 10.44 5.46 24.35
CA GLU A 177 11.13 6.60 23.75
C GLU A 177 10.37 7.22 22.57
N LEU A 178 9.71 6.39 21.75
CA LEU A 178 8.91 6.85 20.61
C LEU A 178 7.74 7.72 21.09
N PHE A 179 7.01 7.24 22.11
CA PHE A 179 5.87 7.94 22.67
C PHE A 179 6.29 9.25 23.37
N ASP A 180 7.39 9.20 24.13
CA ASP A 180 7.96 10.36 24.81
C ASP A 180 8.51 11.41 23.83
N SER A 181 9.08 10.97 22.72
CA SER A 181 9.52 11.86 21.62
C SER A 181 8.36 12.66 21.04
N ILE A 182 7.21 12.01 20.80
CA ILE A 182 6.01 12.70 20.34
C ILE A 182 5.43 13.61 21.43
N ASN A 183 5.49 13.20 22.70
CA ASN A 183 5.07 14.04 23.83
C ASN A 183 5.91 15.31 23.99
N SER A 184 7.18 15.27 23.64
CA SER A 184 8.12 16.39 23.86
C SER A 184 7.90 17.59 22.94
N ILE A 185 7.13 17.46 21.82
CA ILE A 185 6.86 18.59 20.94
C ILE A 185 6.01 19.67 21.64
N PRO A 186 6.20 20.96 21.32
CA PRO A 186 5.45 22.05 21.96
C PRO A 186 3.98 22.11 21.57
N GLU A 187 3.62 21.57 20.41
CA GLU A 187 2.25 21.62 19.91
C GLU A 187 1.29 20.76 20.73
N SER A 188 0.08 21.26 20.95
CA SER A 188 -0.96 20.56 21.70
C SER A 188 -1.63 19.44 20.90
N PHE A 189 -1.56 19.50 19.54
CA PHE A 189 -2.07 18.46 18.66
C PHE A 189 -1.32 18.40 17.33
N ALA A 190 -1.44 17.28 16.66
CA ALA A 190 -0.81 17.02 15.37
C ALA A 190 -1.73 16.26 14.43
N TYR A 191 -1.49 16.45 13.13
CA TYR A 191 -1.92 15.56 12.08
C TYR A 191 -0.83 14.52 11.80
N LEU A 192 -1.22 13.36 11.27
CA LEU A 192 -0.30 12.31 10.83
C LEU A 192 -0.51 12.05 9.34
N TYR A 193 0.58 11.97 8.60
CA TYR A 193 0.63 11.33 7.28
C TYR A 193 1.50 10.08 7.37
N LEU A 194 1.03 8.99 6.76
CA LEU A 194 1.79 7.75 6.63
C LEU A 194 1.70 7.24 5.20
N GLY A 195 2.84 7.06 4.55
CA GLY A 195 2.93 6.56 3.19
C GLY A 195 4.24 6.92 2.50
N HIS A 196 4.50 6.25 1.39
CA HIS A 196 5.69 6.51 0.57
C HIS A 196 5.55 7.84 -0.19
N TRP A 197 6.62 8.63 -0.25
CA TRP A 197 6.67 9.85 -1.07
C TRP A 197 7.19 9.49 -2.46
N LEU A 198 6.29 9.36 -3.40
CA LEU A 198 6.62 8.97 -4.76
C LEU A 198 7.39 10.07 -5.49
N GLN A 199 8.05 9.68 -6.59
CA GLN A 199 8.74 10.62 -7.47
C GLN A 199 7.76 11.59 -8.13
N GLY A 200 8.23 12.78 -8.45
CA GLY A 200 7.47 13.86 -9.06
C GLY A 200 7.64 15.18 -8.31
N ASP A 201 7.29 16.27 -8.99
CA ASP A 201 7.22 17.61 -8.41
C ASP A 201 5.98 17.79 -7.55
N ILE A 202 5.82 18.97 -6.94
CA ILE A 202 4.68 19.27 -6.09
C ILE A 202 3.37 19.14 -6.89
N GLY A 203 2.52 18.20 -6.46
CA GLY A 203 1.24 17.93 -7.12
C GLY A 203 1.33 16.94 -8.28
N GLU A 204 2.48 16.42 -8.64
CA GLU A 204 2.64 15.42 -9.71
C GLU A 204 2.61 13.99 -9.18
N ASP A 205 3.22 13.73 -8.01
CA ASP A 205 3.18 12.40 -7.43
C ASP A 205 1.76 11.98 -7.00
N ARG A 206 1.45 10.70 -7.10
CA ARG A 206 0.12 10.16 -6.78
C ARG A 206 -0.27 10.37 -5.33
N LYS A 207 0.68 10.24 -4.41
CA LYS A 207 0.43 10.40 -2.97
C LYS A 207 0.31 11.86 -2.53
N ASN A 208 0.69 12.81 -3.40
CA ASN A 208 0.58 14.26 -3.15
C ASN A 208 1.26 14.74 -1.87
N VAL A 209 2.35 14.10 -1.45
CA VAL A 209 3.02 14.45 -0.18
C VAL A 209 3.55 15.89 -0.22
N GLY A 210 4.15 16.28 -1.35
CA GLY A 210 4.62 17.66 -1.54
C GLY A 210 3.49 18.69 -1.49
N LEU A 211 2.34 18.38 -2.09
CA LEU A 211 1.15 19.24 -2.04
C LEU A 211 0.57 19.30 -0.62
N LEU A 212 0.52 18.18 0.09
CA LEU A 212 0.08 18.13 1.49
C LEU A 212 0.94 19.04 2.37
N ILE A 213 2.26 18.97 2.26
CA ILE A 213 3.20 19.82 3.02
C ILE A 213 2.95 21.30 2.70
N LYS A 214 2.82 21.65 1.40
CA LYS A 214 2.56 23.03 0.98
C LYS A 214 1.23 23.53 1.51
N ALA A 215 0.16 22.76 1.34
CA ALA A 215 -1.18 23.10 1.84
C ALA A 215 -1.18 23.28 3.37
N PHE A 216 -0.47 22.41 4.10
CA PHE A 216 -0.33 22.50 5.54
C PHE A 216 0.35 23.81 5.96
N TYR A 217 1.48 24.16 5.34
CA TYR A 217 2.14 25.45 5.60
C TYR A 217 1.23 26.65 5.28
N GLU A 218 0.60 26.66 4.11
CA GLU A 218 -0.27 27.76 3.69
C GLU A 218 -1.49 27.94 4.60
N THR A 219 -2.06 26.83 5.09
CA THR A 219 -3.24 26.84 5.96
C THR A 219 -2.94 27.38 7.35
N PHE A 220 -1.78 27.04 7.89
CA PHE A 220 -1.45 27.32 9.29
C PHE A 220 -0.39 28.41 9.49
N LYS A 221 0.16 29.01 8.43
CA LYS A 221 1.06 30.16 8.56
C LYS A 221 0.39 31.31 9.31
N ASN A 222 1.14 31.99 10.12
CA ASN A 222 0.71 33.19 10.89
C ASN A 222 -0.49 32.96 11.85
N LYS A 223 -0.82 31.71 12.17
CA LYS A 223 -1.86 31.41 13.17
C LYS A 223 -1.27 31.43 14.56
N LYS A 224 -2.07 31.90 15.54
CA LYS A 224 -1.66 31.88 16.97
C LYS A 224 -1.43 30.46 17.50
N GLN A 225 -2.35 29.56 17.16
CA GLN A 225 -2.23 28.14 17.47
C GLN A 225 -1.99 27.37 16.17
N LYS A 226 -0.89 26.67 16.11
CA LYS A 226 -0.48 25.85 14.96
C LYS A 226 -0.45 24.39 15.37
N PRO A 227 -1.06 23.48 14.59
CA PRO A 227 -0.81 22.05 14.77
C PRO A 227 0.58 21.69 14.29
N ALA A 228 1.06 20.52 14.69
CA ALA A 228 2.16 19.84 14.01
C ALA A 228 1.66 18.95 12.88
N LEU A 229 2.56 18.60 11.96
CA LEU A 229 2.37 17.51 11.00
C LEU A 229 3.48 16.49 11.22
N PHE A 230 3.12 15.27 11.59
CA PHE A 230 4.03 14.14 11.55
C PHE A 230 3.99 13.49 10.16
N LEU A 231 5.16 13.29 9.58
CA LEU A 231 5.35 12.57 8.33
C LEU A 231 6.08 11.27 8.60
N LYS A 232 5.41 10.12 8.49
CA LYS A 232 6.04 8.81 8.38
C LYS A 232 6.16 8.50 6.89
N THR A 233 7.32 8.80 6.32
CA THR A 233 7.53 8.70 4.87
C THR A 233 8.97 8.35 4.52
N SER A 234 9.16 7.80 3.34
CA SER A 234 10.44 7.58 2.66
C SER A 234 10.27 7.89 1.17
N ILE A 235 11.35 8.20 0.48
CA ILE A 235 11.40 8.45 -0.99
C ILE A 235 12.08 7.29 -1.70
N LEU A 236 13.16 6.77 -1.10
CA LEU A 236 13.93 5.65 -1.62
C LEU A 236 13.41 4.33 -1.04
N ALA A 237 13.94 3.23 -1.53
CA ALA A 237 13.68 1.92 -0.95
C ALA A 237 14.40 1.77 0.40
N GLY A 238 13.61 1.72 1.48
CA GLY A 238 14.11 1.59 2.86
C GLY A 238 14.49 2.91 3.52
N ALA A 239 14.63 2.85 4.85
CA ALA A 239 14.89 3.98 5.72
C ALA A 239 16.40 4.20 5.92
N SER A 240 17.09 4.64 4.87
CA SER A 240 18.51 4.96 4.94
C SER A 240 18.78 6.42 5.35
N TYR A 241 20.01 6.71 5.79
CA TYR A 241 20.44 8.09 6.04
C TYR A 241 20.28 8.98 4.80
N VAL A 242 20.59 8.46 3.62
CA VAL A 242 20.46 9.19 2.34
C VAL A 242 18.99 9.51 2.07
N ASP A 243 18.10 8.56 2.28
CA ASP A 243 16.66 8.77 2.16
C ASP A 243 16.17 9.89 3.09
N ARG A 244 16.59 9.84 4.34
CA ARG A 244 16.23 10.87 5.34
C ARG A 244 16.65 12.27 4.89
N GLU A 245 17.88 12.43 4.41
CA GLU A 245 18.39 13.73 3.95
C GLU A 245 17.63 14.23 2.70
N GLU A 246 17.26 13.35 1.77
CA GLU A 246 16.42 13.71 0.61
C GLU A 246 15.01 14.15 1.02
N VAL A 247 14.38 13.45 1.99
CA VAL A 247 13.08 13.88 2.54
C VAL A 247 13.19 15.26 3.16
N ILE A 248 14.19 15.49 4.02
CA ILE A 248 14.41 16.78 4.68
C ILE A 248 14.70 17.89 3.66
N LYS A 249 15.48 17.61 2.64
CA LYS A 249 15.78 18.56 1.55
C LYS A 249 14.51 18.99 0.81
N LYS A 250 13.66 18.02 0.44
CA LYS A 250 12.35 18.31 -0.21
C LYS A 250 11.44 19.14 0.70
N ILE A 251 11.33 18.82 1.98
CA ILE A 251 10.55 19.61 2.94
C ILE A 251 11.08 21.06 3.00
N LYS A 252 12.41 21.24 3.09
CA LYS A 252 13.04 22.58 3.10
C LYS A 252 12.80 23.34 1.80
N GLN A 253 12.81 22.67 0.65
CA GLN A 253 12.49 23.30 -0.64
C GLN A 253 11.05 23.80 -0.69
N ILE A 254 10.09 22.97 -0.27
CA ILE A 254 8.67 23.38 -0.21
C ILE A 254 8.49 24.53 0.76
N LYS A 255 9.12 24.49 1.94
CA LYS A 255 9.08 25.56 2.92
C LYS A 255 9.48 26.92 2.33
N LYS A 256 10.50 26.95 1.46
CA LYS A 256 10.96 28.18 0.78
C LYS A 256 9.94 28.78 -0.20
N THR A 257 8.99 27.97 -0.69
CA THR A 257 7.93 28.45 -1.61
C THR A 257 6.79 29.17 -0.90
N VAL A 258 6.75 29.10 0.43
CA VAL A 258 5.69 29.70 1.25
C VAL A 258 6.15 31.07 1.76
N ASN A 259 5.40 32.11 1.43
CA ASN A 259 5.72 33.47 1.82
C ASN A 259 5.31 33.75 3.27
N SER A 260 6.08 33.23 4.22
CA SER A 260 5.97 33.54 5.66
C SER A 260 7.20 33.03 6.42
N LYS A 261 7.55 33.73 7.49
CA LYS A 261 8.55 33.26 8.47
C LYS A 261 7.91 32.50 9.64
N ASP A 262 6.62 32.69 9.87
CA ASP A 262 5.86 32.10 10.96
C ASP A 262 5.03 30.90 10.47
N LEU A 263 5.67 29.73 10.41
CA LEU A 263 5.12 28.49 9.87
C LEU A 263 4.91 27.43 10.96
N PRO A 264 3.96 26.50 10.79
CA PRO A 264 3.81 25.33 11.66
C PRO A 264 5.02 24.40 11.54
N ASN A 265 5.23 23.56 12.54
CA ASN A 265 6.28 22.57 12.51
C ASN A 265 5.86 21.28 11.79
N ILE A 266 6.82 20.68 11.07
CA ILE A 266 6.71 19.36 10.47
C ILE A 266 7.80 18.49 11.10
N TYR A 267 7.41 17.33 11.60
CA TYR A 267 8.28 16.34 12.21
C TYR A 267 8.35 15.10 11.32
N LEU A 268 9.55 14.63 11.07
CA LEU A 268 9.79 13.43 10.26
C LEU A 268 9.98 12.23 11.18
N LEU A 269 9.08 11.25 11.09
CA LEU A 269 9.26 9.92 11.67
C LEU A 269 9.94 9.05 10.60
N HIS A 270 11.27 8.96 10.69
CA HIS A 270 12.07 8.23 9.70
C HIS A 270 12.71 7.01 10.36
N GLY A 271 12.55 5.86 9.76
CA GLY A 271 13.01 4.58 10.28
C GLY A 271 12.06 3.45 9.90
N GLU A 272 12.46 2.22 10.20
CA GLU A 272 11.57 1.08 10.18
C GLU A 272 10.81 1.05 11.51
N PHE A 273 9.51 0.79 11.44
CA PHE A 273 8.62 0.67 12.57
C PHE A 273 7.85 -0.63 12.44
N SER A 274 7.75 -1.35 13.55
CA SER A 274 6.86 -2.51 13.64
C SER A 274 5.39 -2.08 13.57
N ASP A 275 4.51 -3.00 13.25
CA ASP A 275 3.06 -2.76 13.23
C ASP A 275 2.55 -2.31 14.63
N ILE A 276 3.16 -2.80 15.70
CA ILE A 276 2.86 -2.38 17.08
C ILE A 276 3.23 -0.91 17.29
N GLU A 277 4.43 -0.49 16.91
CA GLU A 277 4.87 0.90 17.02
C GLU A 277 4.02 1.84 16.16
N ILE A 278 3.61 1.39 14.97
CA ILE A 278 2.68 2.15 14.13
C ILE A 278 1.33 2.33 14.83
N ASN A 279 0.79 1.27 15.45
CA ASN A 279 -0.45 1.39 16.23
C ASN A 279 -0.28 2.29 17.47
N GLU A 280 0.87 2.29 18.12
CA GLU A 280 1.19 3.21 19.21
C GLU A 280 1.18 4.67 18.75
N ILE A 281 1.80 4.96 17.59
CA ILE A 281 1.75 6.29 16.97
C ILE A 281 0.29 6.69 16.70
N TYR A 282 -0.51 5.78 16.12
CA TYR A 282 -1.93 6.05 15.85
C TYR A 282 -2.73 6.38 17.11
N ASN A 283 -2.41 5.73 18.22
CA ASN A 283 -3.07 5.95 19.51
C ASN A 283 -2.55 7.19 20.28
N HIS A 284 -1.43 7.79 19.88
CA HIS A 284 -0.85 8.90 20.61
C HIS A 284 -1.86 10.07 20.78
N PRO A 285 -2.06 10.61 22.01
CA PRO A 285 -3.06 11.63 22.31
C PRO A 285 -2.91 12.94 21.51
N LYS A 286 -1.68 13.32 21.16
CA LYS A 286 -1.44 14.51 20.34
C LYS A 286 -1.82 14.31 18.87
N ILE A 287 -1.83 13.08 18.35
CA ILE A 287 -2.25 12.78 16.99
C ILE A 287 -3.77 12.72 16.95
N LYS A 288 -4.40 13.72 16.35
CA LYS A 288 -5.86 13.90 16.34
C LYS A 288 -6.53 13.40 15.06
N ALA A 289 -5.83 13.40 13.94
CA ALA A 289 -6.35 12.92 12.67
C ALA A 289 -5.22 12.45 11.76
N MET A 290 -5.51 11.50 10.89
CA MET A 290 -4.66 11.20 9.74
C MET A 290 -5.10 12.05 8.55
N ILE A 291 -4.14 12.53 7.76
CA ILE A 291 -4.40 13.33 6.56
C ILE A 291 -3.66 12.75 5.36
N SER A 292 -4.37 12.56 4.25
CA SER A 292 -3.80 12.10 2.99
C SER A 292 -4.48 12.80 1.82
N LEU A 293 -3.73 13.56 1.04
CA LEU A 293 -4.22 14.20 -0.19
C LEU A 293 -3.94 13.35 -1.43
N THR A 294 -3.92 12.04 -1.26
CA THR A 294 -3.66 11.11 -2.37
C THR A 294 -4.61 11.32 -3.54
N LYS A 295 -4.12 11.19 -4.77
CA LYS A 295 -4.94 11.18 -5.98
C LYS A 295 -5.70 9.86 -6.17
N GLY A 296 -5.38 8.84 -5.39
CA GLY A 296 -6.06 7.56 -5.40
C GLY A 296 -5.25 6.48 -4.69
N GLU A 297 -5.96 5.49 -4.18
CA GLU A 297 -5.43 4.29 -3.52
C GLU A 297 -6.07 3.05 -4.12
N GLY A 298 -5.30 1.99 -4.31
CA GLY A 298 -5.88 0.69 -4.65
C GLY A 298 -6.82 0.19 -3.56
N PHE A 299 -6.43 0.40 -2.30
CA PHE A 299 -7.25 0.15 -1.11
C PHE A 299 -7.05 1.25 -0.06
N GLY A 300 -5.81 1.52 0.37
CA GLY A 300 -5.51 2.52 1.39
C GLY A 300 -5.39 1.93 2.78
N ARG A 301 -4.68 0.81 2.93
CA ARG A 301 -4.52 0.07 4.18
C ARG A 301 -4.16 0.94 5.39
N PRO A 302 -3.19 1.87 5.35
CA PRO A 302 -2.89 2.73 6.50
C PRO A 302 -4.08 3.58 6.98
N LEU A 303 -4.98 3.98 6.07
CA LEU A 303 -6.18 4.72 6.43
C LEU A 303 -7.16 3.83 7.21
N LEU A 304 -7.34 2.58 6.74
CA LEU A 304 -8.18 1.59 7.44
C LEU A 304 -7.60 1.28 8.83
N GLU A 305 -6.30 1.02 8.94
CA GLU A 305 -5.59 0.75 10.19
C GLU A 305 -5.79 1.88 11.20
N PHE A 306 -5.63 3.13 10.75
CA PHE A 306 -5.81 4.30 11.60
C PHE A 306 -7.25 4.45 12.12
N THR A 307 -8.27 4.10 11.33
CA THR A 307 -9.67 4.17 11.76
C THR A 307 -9.97 3.26 12.97
N GLN A 308 -9.19 2.18 13.16
CA GLN A 308 -9.35 1.28 14.30
C GLN A 308 -9.06 1.98 15.65
N CYS A 309 -8.31 3.08 15.62
CA CYS A 309 -8.07 3.93 16.79
C CYS A 309 -9.21 4.93 17.04
N LYS A 310 -10.32 4.85 16.31
CA LYS A 310 -11.50 5.74 16.44
C LYS A 310 -11.18 7.22 16.26
N LYS A 311 -10.20 7.53 15.41
CA LYS A 311 -9.79 8.90 15.08
C LYS A 311 -10.18 9.24 13.63
N PRO A 312 -10.48 10.51 13.33
CA PRO A 312 -10.90 10.94 12.00
C PRO A 312 -9.78 10.85 10.97
N VAL A 313 -10.16 10.51 9.74
CA VAL A 313 -9.32 10.55 8.55
C VAL A 313 -9.78 11.71 7.66
N ILE A 314 -8.84 12.52 7.18
CA ILE A 314 -9.06 13.58 6.20
C ILE A 314 -8.39 13.12 4.90
N THR A 315 -9.20 12.83 3.90
CA THR A 315 -8.69 12.33 2.61
C THR A 315 -9.58 12.74 1.44
N THR A 316 -9.13 12.46 0.22
CA THR A 316 -9.95 12.65 -0.98
C THR A 316 -11.13 11.68 -0.98
N GLY A 317 -12.34 12.14 -1.32
CA GLY A 317 -13.55 11.30 -1.37
C GLY A 317 -13.64 10.50 -2.68
N TRP A 318 -12.56 9.81 -3.08
CA TRP A 318 -12.46 9.13 -4.37
C TRP A 318 -11.45 7.98 -4.34
N SER A 319 -11.65 6.96 -5.19
CA SER A 319 -10.81 5.76 -5.33
C SER A 319 -11.05 4.71 -4.24
N GLY A 320 -10.13 3.73 -4.10
CA GLY A 320 -10.39 2.51 -3.34
C GLY A 320 -10.67 2.67 -1.84
N HIS A 321 -10.14 3.71 -1.21
CA HIS A 321 -10.34 3.91 0.22
C HIS A 321 -11.75 4.40 0.61
N VAL A 322 -12.57 4.85 -0.34
CA VAL A 322 -13.97 5.19 -0.06
C VAL A 322 -14.86 3.97 0.19
N ASP A 323 -14.35 2.78 -0.04
CA ASP A 323 -15.10 1.54 0.23
C ASP A 323 -15.26 1.26 1.74
N PHE A 324 -14.45 1.90 2.61
CA PHE A 324 -14.46 1.68 4.06
C PHE A 324 -14.47 2.99 4.89
N LEU A 325 -14.35 4.16 4.28
CA LEU A 325 -14.41 5.48 4.94
C LEU A 325 -15.80 6.12 4.87
#